data_03feeb721d98e0f4a8c2d3809e97c061
#
_entry.id   03feeb721d98e0f4a8c2d3809e97c061
#
_cell.length_a   1.000
_cell.length_b   1.000
_cell.length_c   1.000
_cell.angle_alpha   90.00
_cell.angle_beta   90.00
_cell.angle_gamma   90.00
#
_symmetry.space_group_name_H-M   'P 1'
#
loop_
_entity.id
_entity.type
_entity.pdbx_description
1 polymer ?
#
loop_
_entity_poly.entity_id
_entity_poly.type
_entity_poly.pdbx_seq_one_letter_code
_entity_poly.pdbx_strand_id
1 'polypeptide(L)'
;KDYICPESRIEIITGSDKMTSLQIHDTRMVGEVGFDLRITQVLVDHGLSFICKMTNANTIEILVKDKEYSRGVLRDLKNNFEKVLIAQVAIVCVIGSNIAKPGIMAMAAKALADQGINILAVSQTSRQTNMQFIVERKDFIEAQKVLHRALCE
;
A
#
# COMPACT_ATOMS: atom_id res chain seq x y z
N LYS A 1 1.46 22.93 -19.88
CA LYS A 1 2.82 22.32 -20.00
C LYS A 1 3.22 21.84 -18.63
N ASP A 2 3.30 20.53 -18.44
CA ASP A 2 3.75 19.96 -17.16
C ASP A 2 5.25 20.25 -16.99
N TYR A 3 5.59 20.87 -15.88
CA TYR A 3 6.99 21.07 -15.52
C TYR A 3 7.60 19.69 -15.20
N ILE A 4 8.62 19.31 -15.94
CA ILE A 4 9.40 18.12 -15.65
C ILE A 4 10.71 18.58 -15.00
N CYS A 5 10.92 18.22 -13.74
CA CYS A 5 12.18 18.49 -13.06
C CYS A 5 13.31 17.75 -13.81
N PRO A 6 14.38 18.43 -14.27
CA PRO A 6 15.44 17.80 -15.03
C PRO A 6 16.28 16.83 -14.19
N GLU A 7 16.31 17.01 -12.89
CA GLU A 7 17.08 16.19 -11.96
C GLU A 7 16.18 15.14 -11.26
N SER A 8 16.74 13.93 -11.11
CA SER A 8 16.09 12.88 -10.33
C SER A 8 16.35 13.12 -8.85
N ARG A 9 15.30 13.32 -8.06
CA ARG A 9 15.44 13.45 -6.61
C ARG A 9 14.23 12.92 -5.88
N ILE A 10 14.46 12.39 -4.70
CA ILE A 10 13.42 12.15 -3.72
C ILE A 10 13.11 13.46 -3.01
N GLU A 11 11.85 13.82 -2.93
CA GLU A 11 11.42 15.09 -2.36
C GLU A 11 10.85 14.92 -0.96
N ILE A 12 10.11 13.84 -0.74
CA ILE A 12 9.45 13.59 0.55
C ILE A 12 9.44 12.09 0.84
N ILE A 13 9.74 11.76 2.10
CA ILE A 13 9.41 10.47 2.70
C ILE A 13 8.41 10.73 3.81
N THR A 14 7.22 10.18 3.67
CA THR A 14 6.09 10.40 4.59
C THR A 14 5.31 9.12 4.79
N GLY A 15 4.30 9.12 5.64
CA GLY A 15 3.47 7.95 5.84
C GLY A 15 2.57 8.03 7.06
N SER A 16 2.04 6.88 7.46
CA SER A 16 1.21 6.73 8.65
C SER A 16 1.33 5.33 9.23
N ASP A 17 1.39 5.24 10.54
CA ASP A 17 1.31 3.99 11.30
C ASP A 17 -0.13 3.61 11.70
N LYS A 18 -1.11 4.44 11.32
CA LYS A 18 -2.53 4.26 11.68
C LYS A 18 -3.34 3.74 10.48
N MET A 19 -2.92 2.59 9.97
CA MET A 19 -3.53 1.94 8.83
C MET A 19 -4.00 0.53 9.17
N THR A 20 -5.14 0.17 8.61
CA THR A 20 -5.70 -1.18 8.65
C THR A 20 -5.66 -1.76 7.23
N SER A 21 -5.04 -2.92 7.07
CA SER A 21 -5.08 -3.72 5.85
C SER A 21 -6.26 -4.68 5.90
N LEU A 22 -7.06 -4.67 4.85
CA LEU A 22 -8.16 -5.60 4.57
C LEU A 22 -7.69 -6.51 3.44
N GLN A 23 -7.35 -7.75 3.74
CA GLN A 23 -6.96 -8.75 2.74
C GLN A 23 -8.15 -9.66 2.45
N ILE A 24 -8.67 -9.58 1.24
CA ILE A 24 -9.80 -10.37 0.75
C ILE A 24 -9.27 -11.42 -0.21
N HIS A 25 -9.37 -12.67 0.17
CA HIS A 25 -8.97 -13.82 -0.65
C HIS A 25 -10.20 -14.64 -1.04
N ASP A 26 -10.29 -14.94 -2.34
CA ASP A 26 -11.37 -15.78 -2.87
C ASP A 26 -10.88 -16.48 -4.15
N THR A 27 -10.91 -17.81 -4.15
CA THR A 27 -10.42 -18.60 -5.28
C THR A 27 -11.23 -18.38 -6.57
N ARG A 28 -12.50 -17.98 -6.45
CA ARG A 28 -13.38 -17.68 -7.59
C ARG A 28 -12.98 -16.40 -8.32
N MET A 29 -12.14 -15.54 -7.75
CA MET A 29 -11.62 -14.35 -8.46
C MET A 29 -10.93 -14.73 -9.77
N VAL A 30 -10.35 -15.94 -9.84
CA VAL A 30 -9.79 -16.47 -11.08
C VAL A 30 -10.94 -17.00 -11.95
N GLY A 31 -11.32 -16.23 -12.95
CA GLY A 31 -12.34 -16.63 -13.93
C GLY A 31 -13.74 -16.04 -13.74
N GLU A 32 -14.05 -15.44 -12.58
CA GLU A 32 -15.29 -14.70 -12.40
C GLU A 32 -15.06 -13.19 -12.49
N VAL A 33 -15.93 -12.49 -13.21
CA VAL A 33 -15.90 -11.03 -13.30
C VAL A 33 -16.64 -10.37 -12.13
N GLY A 34 -16.24 -9.14 -11.78
CA GLY A 34 -16.98 -8.30 -10.85
C GLY A 34 -16.64 -8.44 -9.38
N PHE A 35 -15.59 -9.20 -9.01
CA PHE A 35 -15.14 -9.27 -7.60
C PHE A 35 -14.77 -7.92 -7.02
N ASP A 36 -14.02 -7.13 -7.78
CA ASP A 36 -13.62 -5.79 -7.37
C ASP A 36 -14.82 -4.87 -7.13
N LEU A 37 -15.83 -4.95 -7.98
CA LEU A 37 -17.09 -4.21 -7.81
C LEU A 37 -17.79 -4.58 -6.50
N ARG A 38 -17.90 -5.88 -6.19
CA ARG A 38 -18.53 -6.35 -4.95
C ARG A 38 -17.81 -5.88 -3.70
N ILE A 39 -16.48 -5.89 -3.72
CA ILE A 39 -15.66 -5.36 -2.62
C ILE A 39 -15.86 -3.86 -2.48
N THR A 40 -15.76 -3.13 -3.59
CA THR A 40 -15.93 -1.68 -3.61
C THR A 40 -17.33 -1.27 -3.16
N GLN A 41 -18.37 -2.06 -3.48
CA GLN A 41 -19.74 -1.79 -3.01
C GLN A 41 -19.83 -1.86 -1.49
N VAL A 42 -19.20 -2.85 -0.85
CA VAL A 42 -19.14 -2.90 0.62
C VAL A 42 -18.48 -1.65 1.20
N LEU A 43 -17.38 -1.18 0.58
CA LEU A 43 -16.73 0.05 1.04
C LEU A 43 -17.66 1.26 0.91
N VAL A 44 -18.36 1.40 -0.23
CA VAL A 44 -19.31 2.49 -0.49
C VAL A 44 -20.46 2.46 0.52
N ASP A 45 -21.06 1.29 0.78
CA ASP A 45 -22.17 1.13 1.72
C ASP A 45 -21.81 1.53 3.15
N HIS A 46 -20.52 1.45 3.49
CA HIS A 46 -19.98 1.89 4.78
C HIS A 46 -19.35 3.28 4.75
N GLY A 47 -19.40 4.00 3.62
CA GLY A 47 -18.77 5.32 3.48
C GLY A 47 -17.24 5.29 3.63
N LEU A 48 -16.60 4.16 3.30
CA LEU A 48 -15.19 3.92 3.52
C LEU A 48 -14.36 4.29 2.28
N SER A 49 -13.36 5.14 2.47
CA SER A 49 -12.36 5.46 1.45
C SER A 49 -11.09 4.63 1.66
N PHE A 50 -10.40 4.28 0.60
CA PHE A 50 -9.11 3.58 0.69
C PHE A 50 -7.94 4.47 0.26
N ILE A 51 -6.76 4.19 0.82
CA ILE A 51 -5.51 4.89 0.50
C ILE A 51 -4.76 4.18 -0.62
N CYS A 52 -4.76 2.86 -0.59
CA CYS A 52 -4.03 2.01 -1.52
C CYS A 52 -4.81 0.72 -1.74
N LYS A 53 -4.76 0.21 -2.96
CA LYS A 53 -5.33 -1.10 -3.32
C LYS A 53 -4.32 -1.87 -4.16
N MET A 54 -4.09 -3.10 -3.79
CA MET A 54 -3.19 -4.03 -4.47
C MET A 54 -3.96 -5.30 -4.83
N THR A 55 -3.68 -5.84 -6.00
CA THR A 55 -4.45 -6.98 -6.53
C THR A 55 -3.51 -8.00 -7.15
N ASN A 56 -3.73 -9.25 -6.85
CA ASN A 56 -3.18 -10.37 -7.61
C ASN A 56 -4.31 -11.32 -8.05
N ALA A 57 -4.00 -12.51 -8.54
CA ALA A 57 -4.97 -13.41 -9.17
C ALA A 57 -6.19 -13.75 -8.29
N ASN A 58 -6.01 -13.92 -6.98
CA ASN A 58 -7.05 -14.40 -6.06
C ASN A 58 -7.11 -13.63 -4.74
N THR A 59 -6.42 -12.50 -4.64
CA THR A 59 -6.37 -11.69 -3.42
C THR A 59 -6.41 -10.21 -3.77
N ILE A 60 -7.26 -9.48 -3.09
CA ILE A 60 -7.30 -8.02 -3.12
C ILE A 60 -6.98 -7.52 -1.72
N GLU A 61 -5.98 -6.66 -1.62
CA GLU A 61 -5.61 -5.98 -0.39
C GLU A 61 -5.94 -4.50 -0.48
N ILE A 62 -6.62 -3.99 0.53
CA ILE A 62 -7.07 -2.61 0.60
C ILE A 62 -6.58 -1.99 1.90
N LEU A 63 -5.90 -0.85 1.81
CA LEU A 63 -5.49 -0.07 2.97
C LEU A 63 -6.48 1.04 3.24
N VAL A 64 -6.97 1.07 4.48
CA VAL A 64 -7.86 2.10 5.00
C VAL A 64 -7.27 2.72 6.27
N LYS A 65 -7.72 3.92 6.63
CA LYS A 65 -7.32 4.53 7.91
C LYS A 65 -8.00 3.81 9.07
N ASP A 66 -7.28 3.60 10.17
CA ASP A 66 -7.82 2.93 11.37
C ASP A 66 -9.16 3.54 11.83
N LYS A 67 -9.27 4.86 11.80
CA LYS A 67 -10.47 5.59 12.24
C LYS A 67 -11.70 5.38 11.35
N GLU A 68 -11.50 4.92 10.12
CA GLU A 68 -12.56 4.68 9.15
C GLU A 68 -13.02 3.22 9.15
N TYR A 69 -12.17 2.31 9.67
CA TYR A 69 -12.50 0.90 9.78
C TYR A 69 -13.54 0.63 10.88
N SER A 70 -14.50 -0.24 10.57
CA SER A 70 -15.50 -0.70 11.53
C SER A 70 -15.71 -2.23 11.46
N ARG A 71 -16.25 -2.80 12.53
CA ARG A 71 -16.61 -4.23 12.56
C ARG A 71 -17.71 -4.58 11.55
N GLY A 72 -18.54 -3.61 11.17
CA GLY A 72 -19.56 -3.77 10.13
C GLY A 72 -18.95 -4.10 8.77
N VAL A 73 -17.90 -3.37 8.38
CA VAL A 73 -17.15 -3.64 7.14
C VAL A 73 -16.62 -5.08 7.13
N LEU A 74 -15.99 -5.50 8.22
CA LEU A 74 -15.44 -6.86 8.32
C LEU A 74 -16.54 -7.92 8.20
N ARG A 75 -17.67 -7.73 8.89
CA ARG A 75 -18.80 -8.66 8.85
C ARG A 75 -19.32 -8.82 7.42
N ASP A 76 -19.53 -7.70 6.73
CA ASP A 76 -20.14 -7.73 5.39
C ASP A 76 -19.15 -8.27 4.34
N LEU A 77 -17.85 -8.00 4.48
CA LEU A 77 -16.83 -8.67 3.67
C LEU A 77 -16.81 -10.18 3.93
N LYS A 78 -16.82 -10.63 5.18
CA LYS A 78 -16.82 -12.06 5.52
C LYS A 78 -18.06 -12.81 5.05
N ASN A 79 -19.20 -12.13 4.94
CA ASN A 79 -20.43 -12.74 4.41
C ASN A 79 -20.36 -12.97 2.89
N ASN A 80 -19.52 -12.24 2.18
CA ASN A 80 -19.48 -12.24 0.72
C ASN A 80 -18.26 -12.96 0.12
N PHE A 81 -17.19 -13.17 0.91
CA PHE A 81 -15.90 -13.68 0.41
C PHE A 81 -15.39 -14.84 1.28
N GLU A 82 -14.64 -15.76 0.67
CA GLU A 82 -14.14 -16.98 1.32
C GLU A 82 -13.29 -16.70 2.57
N LYS A 83 -12.37 -15.75 2.45
CA LYS A 83 -11.44 -15.43 3.54
C LYS A 83 -11.12 -13.95 3.59
N VAL A 84 -11.30 -13.36 4.75
CA VAL A 84 -10.95 -11.96 5.02
C VAL A 84 -10.05 -11.89 6.23
N LEU A 85 -8.86 -11.35 6.05
CA LEU A 85 -7.88 -11.10 7.09
C LEU A 85 -7.74 -9.60 7.33
N ILE A 86 -7.50 -9.24 8.58
CA ILE A 86 -7.29 -7.86 9.02
C ILE A 86 -5.93 -7.79 9.68
N ALA A 87 -5.14 -6.80 9.30
CA ALA A 87 -3.87 -6.50 9.94
C ALA A 87 -3.72 -5.00 10.20
N GLN A 88 -3.13 -4.66 11.34
CA GLN A 88 -2.71 -3.30 11.62
C GLN A 88 -1.29 -3.11 11.06
N VAL A 89 -1.15 -2.17 10.15
CA VAL A 89 0.07 -1.95 9.39
C VAL A 89 0.45 -0.47 9.38
N ALA A 90 1.59 -0.18 8.80
CA ALA A 90 2.01 1.17 8.44
C ALA A 90 2.27 1.29 6.94
N ILE A 91 2.06 2.47 6.40
CA ILE A 91 2.44 2.83 5.04
C ILE A 91 3.56 3.86 5.07
N VAL A 92 4.61 3.65 4.30
CA VAL A 92 5.67 4.63 4.05
C VAL A 92 5.69 4.94 2.56
N CYS A 93 5.55 6.22 2.23
CA CYS A 93 5.52 6.73 0.87
C CYS A 93 6.83 7.46 0.56
N VAL A 94 7.48 7.07 -0.52
CA VAL A 94 8.63 7.77 -1.11
C VAL A 94 8.13 8.52 -2.33
N ILE A 95 8.18 9.84 -2.29
CA ILE A 95 7.68 10.73 -3.34
C ILE A 95 8.87 11.49 -3.93
N GLY A 96 8.94 11.52 -5.25
CA GLY A 96 10.03 12.19 -5.93
C GLY A 96 9.70 12.67 -7.33
N SER A 97 10.57 13.51 -7.84
CA SER A 97 10.54 14.03 -9.21
C SER A 97 11.52 13.27 -10.09
N ASN A 98 11.09 12.89 -11.28
CA ASN A 98 11.92 12.18 -12.27
C ASN A 98 12.60 10.91 -11.71
N ILE A 99 11.88 10.17 -10.87
CA ILE A 99 12.36 8.92 -10.24
C ILE A 99 12.00 7.66 -11.03
N ALA A 100 11.47 7.82 -12.23
CA ALA A 100 11.19 6.72 -13.17
C ALA A 100 12.50 6.21 -13.79
N LYS A 101 13.41 5.71 -12.96
CA LYS A 101 14.72 5.21 -13.34
C LYS A 101 14.96 3.80 -12.79
N PRO A 102 15.70 2.95 -13.53
CA PRO A 102 16.12 1.66 -13.01
C PRO A 102 16.87 1.79 -11.68
N GLY A 103 16.57 0.92 -10.73
CA GLY A 103 17.32 0.81 -9.48
C GLY A 103 16.73 1.56 -8.28
N ILE A 104 15.91 2.60 -8.43
CA ILE A 104 15.37 3.36 -7.28
C ILE A 104 14.56 2.46 -6.35
N MET A 105 13.64 1.66 -6.90
CA MET A 105 12.87 0.69 -6.12
C MET A 105 13.78 -0.36 -5.46
N ALA A 106 14.78 -0.85 -6.18
CA ALA A 106 15.73 -1.84 -5.66
C ALA A 106 16.56 -1.28 -4.48
N MET A 107 17.01 -0.02 -4.57
CA MET A 107 17.72 0.65 -3.50
C MET A 107 16.83 0.79 -2.26
N ALA A 108 15.59 1.22 -2.43
CA ALA A 108 14.63 1.34 -1.33
C ALA A 108 14.37 -0.01 -0.65
N ALA A 109 14.06 -1.05 -1.44
CA ALA A 109 13.81 -2.38 -0.91
C ALA A 109 15.04 -2.97 -0.21
N LYS A 110 16.24 -2.80 -0.80
CA LYS A 110 17.48 -3.23 -0.17
C LYS A 110 17.75 -2.53 1.16
N ALA A 111 17.53 -1.22 1.22
CA ALA A 111 17.74 -0.46 2.44
C ALA A 111 16.85 -0.96 3.60
N LEU A 112 15.58 -1.26 3.32
CA LEU A 112 14.66 -1.85 4.30
C LEU A 112 15.12 -3.24 4.72
N ALA A 113 15.50 -4.09 3.76
CA ALA A 113 15.97 -5.46 4.04
C ALA A 113 17.24 -5.50 4.87
N ASP A 114 18.20 -4.60 4.60
CA ASP A 114 19.48 -4.51 5.36
C ASP A 114 19.25 -4.16 6.85
N GLN A 115 18.10 -3.59 7.19
CA GLN A 115 17.70 -3.32 8.59
C GLN A 115 16.70 -4.35 9.14
N GLY A 116 16.46 -5.46 8.41
CA GLY A 116 15.55 -6.51 8.82
C GLY A 116 14.08 -6.11 8.77
N ILE A 117 13.74 -5.04 8.07
CA ILE A 117 12.35 -4.59 7.91
C ILE A 117 11.71 -5.36 6.76
N ASN A 118 10.68 -6.14 7.08
CA ASN A 118 9.93 -6.89 6.08
C ASN A 118 8.94 -5.99 5.33
N ILE A 119 8.98 -6.05 4.01
CA ILE A 119 7.99 -5.41 3.14
C ILE A 119 6.80 -6.34 3.00
N LEU A 120 5.67 -6.00 3.62
CA LEU A 120 4.44 -6.79 3.55
C LEU A 120 3.78 -6.68 2.18
N ALA A 121 3.79 -5.47 1.61
CA ALA A 121 3.31 -5.20 0.26
C ALA A 121 3.97 -3.93 -0.29
N VAL A 122 3.94 -3.77 -1.62
CA VAL A 122 4.47 -2.59 -2.30
C VAL A 122 3.52 -2.19 -3.43
N SER A 123 3.36 -0.89 -3.60
CA SER A 123 2.57 -0.31 -4.69
C SER A 123 3.33 0.80 -5.39
N GLN A 124 3.36 0.75 -6.71
CA GLN A 124 3.88 1.81 -7.57
C GLN A 124 3.09 1.81 -8.87
N THR A 125 2.63 2.97 -9.30
CA THR A 125 1.98 3.12 -10.61
C THR A 125 3.00 3.34 -11.72
N SER A 126 2.59 3.15 -12.98
CA SER A 126 3.45 3.37 -14.14
C SER A 126 3.96 4.82 -14.27
N ARG A 127 3.30 5.77 -13.64
CA ARG A 127 3.77 7.16 -13.54
C ARG A 127 5.08 7.29 -12.74
N GLN A 128 5.34 6.35 -11.81
CA GLN A 128 6.58 6.24 -11.03
C GLN A 128 6.99 7.54 -10.31
N THR A 129 6.03 8.30 -9.82
CA THR A 129 6.28 9.52 -9.00
C THR A 129 6.26 9.23 -7.51
N ASN A 130 5.73 8.07 -7.12
CA ASN A 130 5.77 7.62 -5.75
C ASN A 130 5.92 6.09 -5.66
N MET A 131 6.46 5.63 -4.55
CA MET A 131 6.50 4.23 -4.13
C MET A 131 5.89 4.15 -2.74
N GLN A 132 5.03 3.15 -2.52
CA GLN A 132 4.35 2.93 -1.24
C GLN A 132 4.78 1.57 -0.70
N PHE A 133 5.39 1.56 0.47
CA PHE A 133 5.83 0.37 1.18
C PHE A 133 4.90 0.15 2.37
N ILE A 134 4.32 -1.05 2.46
CA ILE A 134 3.53 -1.48 3.60
C ILE A 134 4.45 -2.32 4.48
N VAL A 135 4.57 -1.93 5.73
CA VAL A 135 5.44 -2.58 6.72
C VAL A 135 4.66 -2.84 8.02
N GLU A 136 5.24 -3.62 8.93
CA GLU A 136 4.66 -3.76 10.27
C GLU A 136 4.65 -2.40 10.97
N ARG A 137 3.60 -2.16 11.76
CA ARG A 137 3.41 -0.87 12.45
C ARG A 137 4.60 -0.48 13.33
N LYS A 138 5.22 -1.46 13.99
CA LYS A 138 6.40 -1.24 14.84
C LYS A 138 7.60 -0.69 14.10
N ASP A 139 7.71 -0.99 12.79
CA ASP A 139 8.87 -0.64 11.98
C ASP A 139 8.73 0.74 11.29
N PHE A 140 7.59 1.41 11.46
CA PHE A 140 7.24 2.65 10.75
C PHE A 140 8.32 3.72 10.81
N ILE A 141 8.75 4.08 12.01
CA ILE A 141 9.73 5.16 12.22
C ILE A 141 11.10 4.78 11.65
N GLU A 142 11.51 3.54 11.86
CA GLU A 142 12.82 3.11 11.35
C GLU A 142 12.79 2.99 9.82
N ALA A 143 11.69 2.49 9.24
CA ALA A 143 11.52 2.45 7.79
C ALA A 143 11.65 3.84 7.14
N GLN A 144 11.05 4.89 7.73
CA GLN A 144 11.20 6.25 7.23
C GLN A 144 12.64 6.73 7.28
N LYS A 145 13.35 6.51 8.41
CA LYS A 145 14.76 6.93 8.57
C LYS A 145 15.67 6.21 7.58
N VAL A 146 15.47 4.90 7.42
CA VAL A 146 16.29 4.08 6.52
C VAL A 146 16.12 4.52 5.08
N LEU A 147 14.88 4.72 4.65
CA LEU A 147 14.59 5.19 3.30
C LEU A 147 15.13 6.59 3.06
N HIS A 148 15.05 7.49 4.06
CA HIS A 148 15.62 8.82 3.94
C HIS A 148 17.14 8.76 3.75
N ARG A 149 17.86 8.02 4.59
CA ARG A 149 19.31 7.85 4.45
C ARG A 149 19.72 7.27 3.10
N ALA A 150 18.98 6.28 2.62
CA ALA A 150 19.36 5.58 1.41
C ALA A 150 19.04 6.34 0.11
N LEU A 151 18.05 7.23 0.14
CA LEU A 151 17.50 7.84 -1.09
C LEU A 151 17.65 9.36 -1.13
N CYS A 152 17.94 10.03 0.00
CA CYS A 152 18.03 11.48 0.09
C CYS A 152 19.44 11.96 0.45
N GLU A 153 20.29 11.10 1.02
CA GLU A 153 21.68 11.37 1.39
C GLU A 153 22.65 10.71 0.40
#